data_c9e4931a4426470c73e9e4c6974123bb
#
_entry.id   c9e4931a4426470c73e9e4c6974123bb
#
_cell.length_a   1.000
_cell.length_b   1.000
_cell.length_c   1.000
_cell.angle_alpha   90.00
_cell.angle_beta   90.00
_cell.angle_gamma   90.00
#
_symmetry.space_group_name_H-M   'P 1'
#
loop_
_entity.id
_entity.type
_entity.pdbx_description
1 polymer ?
#
loop_
_entity_poly.entity_id
_entity_poly.type
_entity_poly.pdbx_seq_one_letter_code
_entity_poly.pdbx_strand_id
1 'polypeptide(L)'
;MQLEGRTIGLIEDDPIMGESLVQSLTLEGCHVDWWQTGDEAMRGLRATNPDLVVCDIRLPDVRGDQLFQTLASQRSIPPFLFVTAYGDVDQAVQVMRAGAGDYITKPFEMSAFVSRASSLINRHHSSSIEKVLGVSSLMMDLEENIRKICDMTSPLLITGETGAGKDVCARFLHAISVRSKEPFIAVNCAAIPSDLVERELFGFHGQGPQKFHRGLAERAKAGILFLDEIAELPLALQAKLLRLIETREFSRVGGEQVMQFHGRIVCSTNRDVATLAHNGEFRKDFYYRISGMRLEVPPLRERREDIQWLMDMFFEQFGSIASSVLRGFSSLTHDQAIEHTWPGNVRELRNRVERACALTTGEWVMPYDLFPDAARVQKSKPVSFVTLSEARDDAERRQIERALAKTSGQISEAAKLLEVSRTTLWDKMRRFGIHADHPTEGPKP
;
A
#
# COMPACT_ATOMS: atom_id res chain seq x y z
N MET A 1 -15.54 -11.46 17.39
CA MET A 1 -15.72 -10.11 18.00
C MET A 1 -14.74 -9.17 17.30
N GLN A 2 -15.19 -7.98 16.87
CA GLN A 2 -14.35 -7.10 16.00
C GLN A 2 -13.23 -6.37 16.78
N LEU A 3 -13.31 -6.30 18.09
CA LEU A 3 -12.38 -5.55 18.95
C LEU A 3 -11.70 -6.45 20.01
N GLU A 4 -11.74 -7.74 19.86
CA GLU A 4 -11.22 -8.72 20.81
C GLU A 4 -9.72 -8.51 21.10
N GLY A 5 -9.38 -8.46 22.41
CA GLY A 5 -7.99 -8.27 22.87
C GLY A 5 -7.44 -6.84 22.72
N ARG A 6 -8.25 -5.86 22.33
CA ARG A 6 -7.83 -4.45 22.19
C ARG A 6 -7.96 -3.69 23.49
N THR A 7 -7.06 -2.71 23.68
CA THR A 7 -7.11 -1.78 24.82
C THR A 7 -7.68 -0.44 24.35
N ILE A 8 -8.76 0.01 25.01
CA ILE A 8 -9.46 1.26 24.68
C ILE A 8 -9.38 2.21 25.87
N GLY A 9 -8.87 3.43 25.65
CA GLY A 9 -8.97 4.53 26.60
C GLY A 9 -10.31 5.25 26.41
N LEU A 10 -11.16 5.26 27.42
CA LEU A 10 -12.44 5.96 27.42
C LEU A 10 -12.36 7.22 28.27
N ILE A 11 -12.72 8.39 27.71
CA ILE A 11 -12.77 9.67 28.40
C ILE A 11 -14.22 10.16 28.32
N GLU A 12 -14.99 9.95 29.39
CA GLU A 12 -16.42 10.25 29.49
C GLU A 12 -16.74 10.61 30.95
N ASP A 13 -17.28 11.79 31.16
CA ASP A 13 -17.61 12.31 32.51
C ASP A 13 -18.97 11.86 33.02
N ASP A 14 -19.91 11.50 32.12
CA ASP A 14 -21.20 10.95 32.52
C ASP A 14 -21.01 9.49 33.02
N PRO A 15 -21.27 9.21 34.31
CA PRO A 15 -21.07 7.90 34.89
C PRO A 15 -22.00 6.83 34.27
N ILE A 16 -23.23 7.18 33.88
CA ILE A 16 -24.17 6.24 33.28
C ILE A 16 -23.73 5.84 31.91
N MET A 17 -23.34 6.81 31.11
CA MET A 17 -22.83 6.59 29.76
C MET A 17 -21.48 5.84 29.78
N GLY A 18 -20.57 6.25 30.65
CA GLY A 18 -19.27 5.61 30.84
C GLY A 18 -19.39 4.15 31.23
N GLU A 19 -20.18 3.81 32.26
CA GLU A 19 -20.43 2.41 32.65
C GLU A 19 -21.05 1.57 31.53
N SER A 20 -22.03 2.13 30.81
CA SER A 20 -22.65 1.45 29.67
C SER A 20 -21.67 1.15 28.54
N LEU A 21 -20.78 2.09 28.21
CA LEU A 21 -19.73 1.90 27.20
C LEU A 21 -18.68 0.89 27.67
N VAL A 22 -18.23 0.97 28.91
CA VAL A 22 -17.28 0.00 29.50
C VAL A 22 -17.86 -1.41 29.44
N GLN A 23 -19.11 -1.59 29.86
CA GLN A 23 -19.77 -2.90 29.81
C GLN A 23 -19.88 -3.43 28.37
N SER A 24 -20.32 -2.59 27.45
CA SER A 24 -20.48 -2.98 26.05
C SER A 24 -19.17 -3.34 25.36
N LEU A 25 -18.10 -2.57 25.59
CA LEU A 25 -16.77 -2.83 25.07
C LEU A 25 -16.12 -4.06 25.69
N THR A 26 -16.37 -4.31 26.99
CA THR A 26 -15.91 -5.52 27.67
C THR A 26 -16.59 -6.77 27.09
N LEU A 27 -17.88 -6.68 26.73
CA LEU A 27 -18.59 -7.77 26.04
C LEU A 27 -18.03 -8.03 24.62
N GLU A 28 -17.47 -7.03 23.97
CA GLU A 28 -16.74 -7.17 22.68
C GLU A 28 -15.31 -7.71 22.87
N GLY A 29 -14.88 -8.00 24.10
CA GLY A 29 -13.56 -8.57 24.42
C GLY A 29 -12.45 -7.53 24.57
N CYS A 30 -12.78 -6.24 24.77
CA CYS A 30 -11.81 -5.17 24.99
C CYS A 30 -11.37 -5.07 26.46
N HIS A 31 -10.14 -4.59 26.66
CA HIS A 31 -9.73 -3.99 27.92
C HIS A 31 -10.01 -2.49 27.88
N VAL A 32 -10.65 -1.91 28.91
CA VAL A 32 -11.05 -0.49 28.90
C VAL A 32 -10.45 0.23 30.09
N ASP A 33 -9.64 1.26 29.82
CA ASP A 33 -9.16 2.24 30.79
C ASP A 33 -10.10 3.45 30.76
N TRP A 34 -10.87 3.68 31.80
CA TRP A 34 -11.86 4.75 31.86
C TRP A 34 -11.42 5.90 32.75
N TRP A 35 -11.49 7.13 32.22
CA TRP A 35 -11.18 8.39 32.90
C TRP A 35 -12.36 9.35 32.77
N GLN A 36 -12.68 10.04 33.86
CA GLN A 36 -13.83 10.96 33.93
C GLN A 36 -13.45 12.42 33.68
N THR A 37 -12.15 12.74 33.66
CA THR A 37 -11.64 14.09 33.42
C THR A 37 -10.46 14.07 32.45
N GLY A 38 -10.22 15.21 31.79
CA GLY A 38 -9.09 15.37 30.88
C GLY A 38 -7.73 15.27 31.60
N ASP A 39 -7.64 15.74 32.85
CA ASP A 39 -6.44 15.63 33.66
C ASP A 39 -6.11 14.16 34.04
N GLU A 40 -7.12 13.36 34.35
CA GLU A 40 -6.95 11.91 34.55
C GLU A 40 -6.51 11.23 33.31
N ALA A 41 -7.16 11.53 32.14
CA ALA A 41 -6.81 11.00 30.86
C ALA A 41 -5.38 11.35 30.44
N MET A 42 -4.94 12.59 30.68
CA MET A 42 -3.55 13.00 30.41
C MET A 42 -2.52 12.21 31.21
N ARG A 43 -2.83 11.88 32.46
CA ARG A 43 -1.95 11.04 33.31
C ARG A 43 -2.01 9.59 32.92
N GLY A 44 -3.21 9.04 32.66
CA GLY A 44 -3.43 7.67 32.21
C GLY A 44 -2.76 7.36 30.87
N LEU A 45 -2.97 8.20 29.86
CA LEU A 45 -2.37 8.06 28.54
C LEU A 45 -0.83 8.15 28.50
N ARG A 46 -0.20 8.69 29.57
CA ARG A 46 1.27 8.64 29.74
C ARG A 46 1.75 7.30 30.25
N ALA A 47 0.92 6.59 31.00
CA ALA A 47 1.23 5.31 31.62
C ALA A 47 0.81 4.11 30.74
N THR A 48 -0.28 4.26 29.98
CA THR A 48 -0.83 3.24 29.09
C THR A 48 -0.69 3.68 27.64
N ASN A 49 -0.77 2.73 26.73
CA ASN A 49 -0.74 3.00 25.28
C ASN A 49 -1.91 2.26 24.61
N PRO A 50 -3.16 2.80 24.74
CA PRO A 50 -4.33 2.15 24.18
C PRO A 50 -4.30 2.12 22.65
N ASP A 51 -5.00 1.14 22.06
CA ASP A 51 -5.14 1.02 20.59
C ASP A 51 -6.05 2.12 20.00
N LEU A 52 -6.97 2.66 20.83
CA LEU A 52 -7.92 3.72 20.48
C LEU A 52 -8.24 4.53 21.73
N VAL A 53 -8.42 5.83 21.57
CA VAL A 53 -9.02 6.71 22.58
C VAL A 53 -10.41 7.14 22.13
N VAL A 54 -11.41 6.86 22.95
CA VAL A 54 -12.78 7.38 22.80
C VAL A 54 -12.93 8.56 23.74
N CYS A 55 -13.30 9.74 23.22
CA CYS A 55 -13.30 10.97 24.00
C CYS A 55 -14.59 11.77 23.78
N ASP A 56 -15.28 12.11 24.86
CA ASP A 56 -16.31 13.15 24.78
C ASP A 56 -15.67 14.51 24.51
N ILE A 57 -16.34 15.32 23.70
CA ILE A 57 -15.89 16.70 23.41
C ILE A 57 -16.08 17.59 24.64
N ARG A 58 -17.10 17.34 25.45
CA ARG A 58 -17.43 18.16 26.64
C ARG A 58 -17.02 17.45 27.91
N LEU A 59 -15.85 17.79 28.44
CA LEU A 59 -15.38 17.31 29.75
C LEU A 59 -15.48 18.45 30.75
N PRO A 60 -15.54 18.13 32.06
CA PRO A 60 -15.76 19.13 33.12
C PRO A 60 -14.59 20.10 33.32
N ASP A 61 -13.36 19.70 33.01
CA ASP A 61 -12.12 20.43 33.28
C ASP A 61 -11.48 21.01 32.00
N VAL A 62 -11.55 20.31 30.87
CA VAL A 62 -10.96 20.75 29.60
C VAL A 62 -11.83 20.23 28.45
N ARG A 63 -11.82 20.93 27.32
CA ARG A 63 -12.50 20.43 26.13
C ARG A 63 -11.70 19.30 25.50
N GLY A 64 -12.38 18.24 25.05
CA GLY A 64 -11.76 17.08 24.40
C GLY A 64 -10.91 17.43 23.17
N ASP A 65 -11.32 18.45 22.39
CA ASP A 65 -10.54 18.96 21.25
C ASP A 65 -9.23 19.64 21.67
N GLN A 66 -9.22 20.38 22.78
CA GLN A 66 -8.02 21.01 23.34
C GLN A 66 -7.08 19.95 23.96
N LEU A 67 -7.65 18.95 24.64
CA LEU A 67 -6.90 17.81 25.15
C LEU A 67 -6.17 17.08 24.01
N PHE A 68 -6.87 16.79 22.91
CA PHE A 68 -6.30 16.16 21.72
C PHE A 68 -5.15 16.99 21.13
N GLN A 69 -5.35 18.31 20.93
CA GLN A 69 -4.30 19.19 20.38
C GLN A 69 -3.06 19.24 21.28
N THR A 70 -3.26 19.26 22.60
CA THR A 70 -2.16 19.24 23.57
C THR A 70 -1.36 17.94 23.49
N LEU A 71 -2.03 16.79 23.41
CA LEU A 71 -1.39 15.48 23.28
C LEU A 71 -0.70 15.32 21.93
N ALA A 72 -1.34 15.71 20.81
CA ALA A 72 -0.81 15.62 19.45
C ALA A 72 0.46 16.47 19.26
N SER A 73 0.60 17.59 19.98
CA SER A 73 1.79 18.45 19.92
C SER A 73 3.02 17.85 20.62
N GLN A 74 2.84 16.92 21.55
CA GLN A 74 3.92 16.40 22.40
C GLN A 74 4.51 15.07 21.91
N ARG A 75 3.73 14.19 21.26
CA ARG A 75 4.17 12.87 20.77
C ARG A 75 3.17 12.27 19.79
N SER A 76 3.56 11.13 19.17
CA SER A 76 2.61 10.26 18.46
C SER A 76 1.56 9.74 19.46
N ILE A 77 0.29 9.95 19.15
CA ILE A 77 -0.85 9.54 19.98
C ILE A 77 -1.66 8.46 19.27
N PRO A 78 -2.38 7.59 20.01
CA PRO A 78 -3.33 6.65 19.42
C PRO A 78 -4.43 7.40 18.65
N PRO A 79 -5.17 6.74 17.75
CA PRO A 79 -6.30 7.35 17.08
C PRO A 79 -7.37 7.76 18.09
N PHE A 80 -8.05 8.90 17.82
CA PHE A 80 -9.13 9.42 18.62
C PHE A 80 -10.46 9.27 17.88
N LEU A 81 -11.44 8.68 18.54
CA LEU A 81 -12.85 8.68 18.19
C LEU A 81 -13.59 9.66 19.12
N PHE A 82 -14.05 10.78 18.55
CA PHE A 82 -14.80 11.72 19.35
C PHE A 82 -16.28 11.35 19.45
N VAL A 83 -16.83 11.50 20.64
CA VAL A 83 -18.27 11.36 20.90
C VAL A 83 -18.83 12.75 21.14
N THR A 84 -19.91 13.12 20.44
CA THR A 84 -20.47 14.49 20.49
C THR A 84 -21.99 14.48 20.60
N ALA A 85 -22.58 15.48 21.24
CA ALA A 85 -24.02 15.64 21.31
C ALA A 85 -24.59 16.15 19.98
N TYR A 86 -25.89 15.90 19.75
CA TYR A 86 -26.63 16.38 18.58
C TYR A 86 -26.62 17.92 18.57
N GLY A 87 -25.96 18.53 17.58
CA GLY A 87 -25.85 19.98 17.43
C GLY A 87 -24.40 20.54 17.39
N ASP A 88 -23.39 19.74 17.72
CA ASP A 88 -21.98 20.15 17.73
C ASP A 88 -21.22 19.75 16.45
N VAL A 89 -21.91 19.65 15.31
CA VAL A 89 -21.33 19.20 14.01
C VAL A 89 -20.18 20.14 13.56
N ASP A 90 -20.30 21.44 13.79
CA ASP A 90 -19.22 22.40 13.45
C ASP A 90 -17.94 22.13 14.24
N GLN A 91 -18.07 21.68 15.49
CA GLN A 91 -16.94 21.29 16.34
C GLN A 91 -16.32 19.99 15.89
N ALA A 92 -17.14 19.00 15.50
CA ALA A 92 -16.66 17.75 14.91
C ALA A 92 -15.81 18.01 13.66
N VAL A 93 -16.22 18.93 12.78
CA VAL A 93 -15.45 19.35 11.60
C VAL A 93 -14.10 19.97 12.01
N GLN A 94 -14.07 20.77 13.07
CA GLN A 94 -12.81 21.37 13.56
C GLN A 94 -11.83 20.32 14.08
N VAL A 95 -12.33 19.33 14.83
CA VAL A 95 -11.52 18.24 15.38
C VAL A 95 -10.97 17.35 14.26
N MET A 96 -11.76 17.08 13.23
CA MET A 96 -11.31 16.35 12.04
C MET A 96 -10.21 17.10 11.28
N ARG A 97 -10.34 18.42 11.13
CA ARG A 97 -9.29 19.28 10.53
C ARG A 97 -8.00 19.31 11.36
N ALA A 98 -8.10 19.12 12.66
CA ALA A 98 -6.95 19.03 13.57
C ALA A 98 -6.26 17.63 13.54
N GLY A 99 -6.79 16.67 12.77
CA GLY A 99 -6.17 15.35 12.59
C GLY A 99 -6.77 14.24 13.45
N ALA A 100 -7.95 14.43 14.03
CA ALA A 100 -8.69 13.37 14.72
C ALA A 100 -9.08 12.25 13.74
N GLY A 101 -9.17 11.03 14.27
CA GLY A 101 -9.46 9.85 13.46
C GLY A 101 -10.90 9.80 12.91
N ASP A 102 -11.90 10.03 13.76
CA ASP A 102 -13.33 10.06 13.40
C ASP A 102 -14.17 10.67 14.52
N TYR A 103 -15.48 10.85 14.30
CA TYR A 103 -16.43 11.24 15.33
C TYR A 103 -17.76 10.48 15.20
N ILE A 104 -18.52 10.41 16.30
CA ILE A 104 -19.87 9.83 16.33
C ILE A 104 -20.80 10.71 17.16
N THR A 105 -22.05 10.89 16.70
CA THR A 105 -23.04 11.74 17.40
C THR A 105 -23.93 10.93 18.31
N LYS A 106 -24.15 11.40 19.55
CA LYS A 106 -25.13 10.85 20.50
C LYS A 106 -26.58 11.26 20.06
N PRO A 107 -27.58 10.35 20.10
CA PRO A 107 -27.48 8.92 20.39
C PRO A 107 -26.94 8.10 19.21
N PHE A 108 -26.24 7.01 19.48
CA PHE A 108 -25.70 6.11 18.46
C PHE A 108 -25.97 4.64 18.79
N GLU A 109 -26.03 3.82 17.75
CA GLU A 109 -26.12 2.38 17.88
C GLU A 109 -24.75 1.78 18.18
N MET A 110 -24.68 0.82 19.13
CA MET A 110 -23.40 0.20 19.51
C MET A 110 -22.69 -0.49 18.35
N SER A 111 -23.44 -1.08 17.41
CA SER A 111 -22.90 -1.69 16.19
C SER A 111 -22.16 -0.68 15.31
N ALA A 112 -22.70 0.53 15.17
CA ALA A 112 -22.07 1.63 14.42
C ALA A 112 -20.79 2.13 15.14
N PHE A 113 -20.84 2.21 16.48
CA PHE A 113 -19.68 2.59 17.30
C PHE A 113 -18.55 1.57 17.15
N VAL A 114 -18.82 0.27 17.33
CA VAL A 114 -17.84 -0.82 17.22
C VAL A 114 -17.23 -0.85 15.82
N SER A 115 -18.03 -0.68 14.75
CA SER A 115 -17.56 -0.61 13.38
C SER A 115 -16.59 0.55 13.15
N ARG A 116 -16.89 1.76 13.65
CA ARG A 116 -16.00 2.93 13.55
C ARG A 116 -14.73 2.76 14.36
N ALA A 117 -14.83 2.27 15.61
CA ALA A 117 -13.70 1.99 16.48
C ALA A 117 -12.74 0.97 15.82
N SER A 118 -13.26 -0.15 15.31
CA SER A 118 -12.49 -1.15 14.60
C SER A 118 -11.80 -0.57 13.35
N SER A 119 -12.53 0.22 12.55
CA SER A 119 -11.97 0.89 11.37
C SER A 119 -10.82 1.85 11.73
N LEU A 120 -10.92 2.58 12.84
CA LEU A 120 -9.85 3.48 13.29
C LEU A 120 -8.63 2.75 13.80
N ILE A 121 -8.81 1.70 14.61
CA ILE A 121 -7.73 0.85 15.09
C ILE A 121 -7.01 0.22 13.89
N ASN A 122 -7.74 -0.33 12.93
CA ASN A 122 -7.17 -0.94 11.74
C ASN A 122 -6.46 0.09 10.85
N ARG A 123 -6.97 1.30 10.68
CA ARG A 123 -6.26 2.40 9.98
C ARG A 123 -4.98 2.81 10.69
N HIS A 124 -4.98 2.83 12.01
CA HIS A 124 -3.78 3.18 12.79
C HIS A 124 -2.76 2.03 12.80
N HIS A 125 -3.23 0.79 12.85
CA HIS A 125 -2.39 -0.39 12.63
C HIS A 125 -1.92 -0.51 11.17
N SER A 126 -2.72 -0.07 10.19
CA SER A 126 -2.26 0.06 8.79
C SER A 126 -1.14 1.08 8.64
N SER A 127 -1.09 2.14 9.44
CA SER A 127 0.10 3.02 9.54
C SER A 127 1.30 2.33 10.18
N SER A 128 1.10 1.21 10.91
CA SER A 128 2.19 0.33 11.37
C SER A 128 2.51 -0.79 10.37
N ILE A 129 1.61 -1.10 9.42
CA ILE A 129 1.85 -1.96 8.24
C ILE A 129 2.75 -1.23 7.22
N GLU A 130 2.85 0.10 7.23
CA GLU A 130 3.92 0.84 6.53
C GLU A 130 5.36 0.47 6.96
N LYS A 131 5.51 -0.41 7.96
CA LYS A 131 6.81 -0.95 8.40
C LYS A 131 7.25 -2.22 7.68
N VAL A 132 6.43 -2.79 6.80
CA VAL A 132 6.75 -4.01 6.03
C VAL A 132 6.43 -3.76 4.56
N LEU A 133 7.41 -3.98 3.70
CA LEU A 133 7.25 -3.75 2.25
C LEU A 133 6.60 -4.93 1.52
N GLY A 134 6.60 -6.11 2.12
CA GLY A 134 6.04 -7.35 1.62
C GLY A 134 6.45 -8.54 2.46
N VAL A 135 5.91 -9.71 2.12
CA VAL A 135 6.17 -10.99 2.83
C VAL A 135 7.06 -11.93 2.02
N SER A 136 7.28 -11.65 0.74
CA SER A 136 8.19 -12.43 -0.12
C SER A 136 9.66 -12.21 0.26
N SER A 137 10.50 -13.21 0.00
CA SER A 137 11.95 -13.12 0.22
C SER A 137 12.57 -11.92 -0.51
N LEU A 138 12.16 -11.65 -1.75
CA LEU A 138 12.63 -10.52 -2.53
C LEU A 138 12.33 -9.17 -1.86
N MET A 139 11.14 -9.02 -1.27
CA MET A 139 10.80 -7.77 -0.57
C MET A 139 11.46 -7.66 0.79
N MET A 140 11.71 -8.78 1.49
CA MET A 140 12.49 -8.80 2.73
C MET A 140 13.95 -8.41 2.46
N ASP A 141 14.56 -8.90 1.42
CA ASP A 141 15.92 -8.53 1.00
C ASP A 141 15.99 -7.04 0.61
N LEU A 142 14.98 -6.54 -0.10
CA LEU A 142 14.87 -5.13 -0.45
C LEU A 142 14.75 -4.26 0.82
N GLU A 143 13.92 -4.68 1.77
CA GLU A 143 13.77 -4.00 3.07
C GLU A 143 15.08 -3.95 3.84
N GLU A 144 15.82 -5.07 3.92
CA GLU A 144 17.12 -5.11 4.56
C GLU A 144 18.13 -4.17 3.88
N ASN A 145 18.15 -4.12 2.55
CA ASN A 145 18.98 -3.18 1.80
C ASN A 145 18.61 -1.72 2.09
N ILE A 146 17.31 -1.40 2.17
CA ILE A 146 16.86 -0.05 2.54
C ILE A 146 17.33 0.31 3.95
N ARG A 147 17.25 -0.62 4.92
CA ARG A 147 17.73 -0.41 6.29
C ARG A 147 19.23 -0.10 6.35
N LYS A 148 20.04 -0.75 5.51
CA LYS A 148 21.50 -0.50 5.43
C LYS A 148 21.83 0.90 4.90
N ILE A 149 20.98 1.48 4.06
CA ILE A 149 21.28 2.76 3.37
C ILE A 149 20.41 3.93 3.84
N CYS A 150 19.46 3.73 4.77
CA CYS A 150 18.46 4.74 5.13
C CYS A 150 19.08 6.05 5.65
N ASP A 151 20.19 5.98 6.40
CA ASP A 151 20.84 7.15 7.00
C ASP A 151 21.91 7.80 6.12
N MET A 152 22.21 7.21 4.97
CA MET A 152 23.18 7.78 4.05
C MET A 152 22.71 9.11 3.45
N THR A 153 23.64 9.97 3.07
CA THR A 153 23.35 11.29 2.48
C THR A 153 23.39 11.28 0.96
N SER A 154 23.97 10.25 0.36
CA SER A 154 24.10 10.10 -1.08
C SER A 154 22.72 9.98 -1.74
N PRO A 155 22.56 10.45 -2.98
CA PRO A 155 21.35 10.22 -3.77
C PRO A 155 21.05 8.73 -3.91
N LEU A 156 19.76 8.41 -4.04
CA LEU A 156 19.28 7.05 -4.26
C LEU A 156 18.39 7.01 -5.49
N LEU A 157 18.62 6.06 -6.38
CA LEU A 157 17.76 5.77 -7.52
C LEU A 157 16.97 4.48 -7.26
N ILE A 158 15.63 4.59 -7.25
CA ILE A 158 14.71 3.45 -7.14
C ILE A 158 14.15 3.16 -8.54
N THR A 159 14.40 1.97 -9.04
CA THR A 159 13.94 1.52 -10.36
C THR A 159 12.91 0.41 -10.22
N GLY A 160 12.05 0.24 -11.22
CA GLY A 160 11.03 -0.81 -11.25
C GLY A 160 9.83 -0.39 -12.09
N GLU A 161 9.00 -1.34 -12.43
CA GLU A 161 7.83 -1.11 -13.27
C GLU A 161 6.83 -0.12 -12.64
N THR A 162 5.97 0.44 -13.49
CA THR A 162 4.86 1.30 -13.03
C THR A 162 3.97 0.52 -12.07
N GLY A 163 3.63 1.14 -10.93
CA GLY A 163 2.77 0.53 -9.91
C GLY A 163 3.42 -0.54 -9.05
N ALA A 164 4.74 -0.80 -9.17
CA ALA A 164 5.46 -1.79 -8.36
C ALA A 164 5.62 -1.39 -6.87
N GLY A 165 5.46 -0.10 -6.53
CA GLY A 165 5.56 0.41 -5.15
C GLY A 165 6.84 1.20 -4.87
N LYS A 166 7.44 1.84 -5.87
CA LYS A 166 8.66 2.66 -5.72
C LYS A 166 8.48 3.81 -4.71
N ASP A 167 7.32 4.46 -4.70
CA ASP A 167 6.96 5.51 -3.76
C ASP A 167 6.81 4.97 -2.31
N VAL A 168 6.26 3.77 -2.15
CA VAL A 168 6.17 3.08 -0.85
C VAL A 168 7.57 2.79 -0.30
N CYS A 169 8.50 2.31 -1.12
CA CYS A 169 9.89 2.10 -0.74
C CYS A 169 10.58 3.41 -0.30
N ALA A 170 10.33 4.53 -1.00
CA ALA A 170 10.87 5.83 -0.64
C ALA A 170 10.30 6.34 0.70
N ARG A 171 9.01 6.17 0.95
CA ARG A 171 8.36 6.51 2.23
C ARG A 171 8.84 5.62 3.37
N PHE A 172 8.98 4.32 3.13
CA PHE A 172 9.55 3.39 4.10
C PHE A 172 10.97 3.81 4.49
N LEU A 173 11.83 4.11 3.52
CA LEU A 173 13.19 4.62 3.78
C LEU A 173 13.16 5.89 4.64
N HIS A 174 12.26 6.83 4.37
CA HIS A 174 12.10 8.02 5.20
C HIS A 174 11.67 7.66 6.62
N ALA A 175 10.65 6.81 6.78
CA ALA A 175 10.08 6.46 8.08
C ALA A 175 11.08 5.79 9.04
N ILE A 176 12.03 5.01 8.51
CA ILE A 176 13.05 4.31 9.32
C ILE A 176 14.36 5.08 9.48
N SER A 177 14.55 6.19 8.75
CA SER A 177 15.78 6.99 8.76
C SER A 177 15.82 7.97 9.93
N VAL A 178 17.01 8.48 10.24
CA VAL A 178 17.20 9.60 11.19
C VAL A 178 16.45 10.87 10.77
N ARG A 179 15.98 10.95 9.51
CA ARG A 179 15.21 12.06 8.93
C ARG A 179 13.69 11.89 9.08
N SER A 180 13.21 10.85 9.78
CA SER A 180 11.78 10.53 9.88
C SER A 180 10.91 11.65 10.47
N LYS A 181 11.50 12.55 11.25
CA LYS A 181 10.83 13.75 11.81
C LYS A 181 10.88 14.96 10.88
N GLU A 182 11.69 14.93 9.84
CA GLU A 182 11.83 16.00 8.87
C GLU A 182 10.85 15.80 7.70
N PRO A 183 10.59 16.84 6.88
CA PRO A 183 9.63 16.72 5.79
C PRO A 183 9.99 15.67 4.73
N PHE A 184 9.01 14.90 4.27
CA PHE A 184 9.07 14.11 3.05
C PHE A 184 8.31 14.84 1.94
N ILE A 185 9.04 15.41 0.99
CA ILE A 185 8.47 16.19 -0.12
C ILE A 185 8.55 15.34 -1.38
N ALA A 186 7.39 14.89 -1.87
CA ALA A 186 7.29 14.12 -3.10
C ALA A 186 6.79 15.00 -4.26
N VAL A 187 7.39 14.81 -5.41
CA VAL A 187 6.96 15.45 -6.66
C VAL A 187 7.04 14.43 -7.80
N ASN A 188 5.96 14.34 -8.56
CA ASN A 188 5.94 13.57 -9.80
C ASN A 188 6.36 14.48 -10.95
N CYS A 189 7.52 14.22 -11.54
CA CYS A 189 8.10 15.03 -12.59
C CYS A 189 7.30 14.98 -13.90
N ALA A 190 6.53 13.92 -14.13
CA ALA A 190 5.64 13.79 -15.28
C ALA A 190 4.32 14.58 -15.14
N ALA A 191 3.92 14.91 -13.92
CA ALA A 191 2.64 15.57 -13.66
C ALA A 191 2.71 17.10 -13.78
N ILE A 192 3.90 17.69 -13.76
CA ILE A 192 4.09 19.15 -13.81
C ILE A 192 4.53 19.54 -15.23
N PRO A 193 3.88 20.55 -15.85
CA PRO A 193 4.34 21.10 -17.13
C PRO A 193 5.81 21.52 -17.09
N SER A 194 6.56 21.23 -18.14
CA SER A 194 8.01 21.40 -18.20
C SER A 194 8.51 22.84 -17.92
N ASP A 195 7.70 23.85 -18.24
CA ASP A 195 7.95 25.26 -17.98
C ASP A 195 7.74 25.66 -16.51
N LEU A 196 6.97 24.88 -15.76
CA LEU A 196 6.67 25.14 -14.34
C LEU A 196 7.52 24.31 -13.38
N VAL A 197 8.05 23.16 -13.81
CA VAL A 197 8.82 22.23 -12.93
C VAL A 197 9.98 22.95 -12.24
N GLU A 198 10.69 23.82 -12.95
CA GLU A 198 11.81 24.56 -12.37
C GLU A 198 11.38 25.50 -11.24
N ARG A 199 10.28 26.23 -11.44
CA ARG A 199 9.72 27.16 -10.45
C ARG A 199 9.16 26.43 -9.24
N GLU A 200 8.58 25.27 -9.44
CA GLU A 200 8.10 24.41 -8.36
C GLU A 200 9.26 23.81 -7.55
N LEU A 201 10.29 23.30 -8.22
CA LEU A 201 11.43 22.68 -7.54
C LEU A 201 12.26 23.69 -6.76
N PHE A 202 12.65 24.80 -7.38
CA PHE A 202 13.60 25.75 -6.81
C PHE A 202 12.94 27.01 -6.25
N GLY A 203 11.64 27.23 -6.54
CA GLY A 203 10.95 28.45 -6.20
C GLY A 203 11.24 29.60 -7.16
N PHE A 204 10.56 30.73 -6.99
CA PHE A 204 10.80 31.89 -7.81
C PHE A 204 10.75 33.18 -6.99
N HIS A 205 11.46 34.20 -7.49
CA HIS A 205 11.42 35.57 -7.01
C HIS A 205 10.67 36.43 -8.03
N GLY A 206 9.45 36.86 -7.67
CA GLY A 206 8.57 37.64 -8.58
C GLY A 206 8.59 39.12 -8.31
N GLN A 207 8.19 39.90 -9.34
CA GLN A 207 7.91 41.34 -9.20
C GLN A 207 6.39 41.51 -8.97
N GLY A 208 5.98 42.22 -7.90
CA GLY A 208 4.58 42.50 -7.62
C GLY A 208 4.03 41.89 -6.31
N PRO A 209 2.70 41.71 -6.14
CA PRO A 209 2.07 41.28 -4.90
C PRO A 209 2.51 39.89 -4.44
N GLN A 210 2.86 38.97 -5.37
CA GLN A 210 3.47 37.69 -5.08
C GLN A 210 5.00 37.79 -5.12
N LYS A 211 5.59 38.29 -4.02
CA LYS A 211 7.02 38.60 -3.96
C LYS A 211 7.94 37.40 -4.05
N PHE A 212 7.54 36.22 -3.58
CA PHE A 212 8.32 34.98 -3.71
C PHE A 212 7.47 33.74 -3.48
N HIS A 213 7.89 32.61 -4.06
CA HIS A 213 7.35 31.28 -3.79
C HIS A 213 8.47 30.35 -3.35
N ARG A 214 8.25 29.63 -2.25
CA ARG A 214 9.22 28.64 -1.74
C ARG A 214 9.13 27.37 -2.55
N GLY A 215 10.27 26.98 -3.15
CA GLY A 215 10.37 25.75 -3.89
C GLY A 215 10.34 24.50 -3.02
N LEU A 216 10.13 23.34 -3.67
CA LEU A 216 10.11 22.02 -3.01
C LEU A 216 11.46 21.70 -2.36
N ALA A 217 12.59 22.09 -2.97
CA ALA A 217 13.92 21.93 -2.40
C ALA A 217 14.07 22.69 -1.05
N GLU A 218 13.53 23.90 -0.95
CA GLU A 218 13.54 24.68 0.30
C GLU A 218 12.62 24.04 1.35
N ARG A 219 11.44 23.54 0.92
CA ARG A 219 10.46 22.89 1.80
C ARG A 219 10.93 21.55 2.36
N ALA A 220 11.80 20.85 1.63
CA ALA A 220 12.36 19.57 2.07
C ALA A 220 13.27 19.71 3.30
N LYS A 221 13.82 20.89 3.59
CA LYS A 221 14.71 21.15 4.73
C LYS A 221 15.85 20.10 4.83
N ALA A 222 15.97 19.42 5.99
CA ALA A 222 16.89 18.31 6.22
C ALA A 222 16.27 16.93 5.92
N GLY A 223 15.05 16.89 5.41
CA GLY A 223 14.29 15.68 5.11
C GLY A 223 14.65 15.03 3.77
N ILE A 224 13.63 14.55 3.06
CA ILE A 224 13.79 13.89 1.76
C ILE A 224 13.03 14.68 0.68
N LEU A 225 13.73 14.94 -0.42
CA LEU A 225 13.14 15.37 -1.69
C LEU A 225 13.04 14.14 -2.60
N PHE A 226 11.82 13.64 -2.79
CA PHE A 226 11.52 12.49 -3.64
C PHE A 226 11.05 12.95 -5.01
N LEU A 227 11.84 12.61 -6.04
CA LEU A 227 11.59 12.94 -7.44
C LEU A 227 11.10 11.68 -8.17
N ASP A 228 9.78 11.56 -8.31
CA ASP A 228 9.16 10.43 -9.00
C ASP A 228 9.19 10.66 -10.53
N GLU A 229 9.44 9.61 -11.30
CA GLU A 229 9.60 9.61 -12.75
C GLU A 229 10.66 10.61 -13.23
N ILE A 230 11.89 10.50 -12.67
CA ILE A 230 13.02 11.41 -12.94
C ILE A 230 13.42 11.45 -14.41
N ALA A 231 13.13 10.38 -15.17
CA ALA A 231 13.42 10.28 -16.59
C ALA A 231 12.63 11.28 -17.45
N GLU A 232 11.51 11.81 -16.93
CA GLU A 232 10.67 12.79 -17.64
C GLU A 232 11.16 14.24 -17.51
N LEU A 233 12.23 14.48 -16.71
CA LEU A 233 12.76 15.82 -16.55
C LEU A 233 13.49 16.32 -17.80
N PRO A 234 13.27 17.56 -18.23
CA PRO A 234 14.03 18.22 -19.30
C PRO A 234 15.53 18.27 -18.99
N LEU A 235 16.39 18.11 -20.02
CA LEU A 235 17.86 18.10 -19.89
C LEU A 235 18.42 19.34 -19.16
N ALA A 236 17.79 20.51 -19.34
CA ALA A 236 18.18 21.74 -18.66
C ALA A 236 17.99 21.64 -17.14
N LEU A 237 16.92 20.98 -16.69
CA LEU A 237 16.66 20.78 -15.26
C LEU A 237 17.54 19.70 -14.65
N GLN A 238 17.89 18.66 -15.43
CA GLN A 238 18.85 17.66 -15.01
C GLN A 238 20.21 18.32 -14.66
N ALA A 239 20.66 19.33 -15.45
CA ALA A 239 21.89 20.06 -15.15
C ALA A 239 21.80 20.86 -13.83
N LYS A 240 20.64 21.48 -13.53
CA LYS A 240 20.42 22.21 -12.29
C LYS A 240 20.35 21.27 -11.08
N LEU A 241 19.71 20.12 -11.21
CA LEU A 241 19.68 19.11 -10.17
C LEU A 241 21.07 18.48 -9.92
N LEU A 242 21.86 18.28 -10.98
CA LEU A 242 23.25 17.84 -10.85
C LEU A 242 24.03 18.83 -9.97
N ARG A 243 23.94 20.14 -10.27
CA ARG A 243 24.57 21.16 -9.45
C ARG A 243 24.08 21.12 -7.99
N LEU A 244 22.76 20.99 -7.75
CA LEU A 244 22.20 20.86 -6.40
C LEU A 244 22.80 19.66 -5.65
N ILE A 245 23.00 18.52 -6.32
CA ILE A 245 23.56 17.30 -5.72
C ILE A 245 25.05 17.49 -5.40
N GLU A 246 25.80 18.17 -6.24
CA GLU A 246 27.25 18.35 -6.12
C GLU A 246 27.61 19.42 -5.12
N THR A 247 27.04 20.62 -5.28
CA THR A 247 27.40 21.78 -4.46
C THR A 247 26.54 21.93 -3.21
N ARG A 248 25.40 21.23 -3.14
CA ARG A 248 24.38 21.42 -2.10
C ARG A 248 23.79 22.82 -2.07
N GLU A 249 23.88 23.54 -3.17
CA GLU A 249 23.46 24.92 -3.30
C GLU A 249 22.44 25.07 -4.43
N PHE A 250 21.49 25.98 -4.24
CA PHE A 250 20.53 26.37 -5.27
C PHE A 250 20.09 27.84 -5.09
N SER A 251 19.51 28.41 -6.12
CA SER A 251 18.88 29.75 -6.06
C SER A 251 17.47 29.67 -6.65
N ARG A 252 16.60 30.54 -6.20
CA ARG A 252 15.26 30.68 -6.80
C ARG A 252 15.37 31.25 -8.22
N VAL A 253 14.42 30.89 -9.07
CA VAL A 253 14.34 31.43 -10.43
C VAL A 253 14.13 32.95 -10.36
N GLY A 254 15.01 33.69 -11.03
CA GLY A 254 15.01 35.14 -10.99
C GLY A 254 15.56 35.77 -9.69
N GLY A 255 16.11 34.99 -8.78
CA GLY A 255 16.76 35.45 -7.56
C GLY A 255 18.27 35.22 -7.57
N GLU A 256 19.03 36.09 -6.90
CA GLU A 256 20.51 35.98 -6.78
C GLU A 256 20.93 35.29 -5.48
N GLN A 257 20.02 35.14 -4.51
CA GLN A 257 20.33 34.54 -3.21
C GLN A 257 20.61 33.04 -3.33
N VAL A 258 21.82 32.63 -2.94
CA VAL A 258 22.21 31.22 -2.83
C VAL A 258 21.68 30.64 -1.51
N MET A 259 21.06 29.48 -1.58
CA MET A 259 20.52 28.75 -0.44
C MET A 259 21.17 27.38 -0.35
N GLN A 260 21.36 26.88 0.87
CA GLN A 260 21.92 25.56 1.14
C GLN A 260 20.81 24.48 1.16
N PHE A 261 21.08 23.35 0.53
CA PHE A 261 20.21 22.17 0.55
C PHE A 261 20.76 21.14 1.54
N HIS A 262 20.00 20.86 2.58
CA HIS A 262 20.37 19.92 3.64
C HIS A 262 19.69 18.55 3.51
N GLY A 263 18.71 18.44 2.60
CA GLY A 263 17.93 17.23 2.40
C GLY A 263 18.70 16.13 1.67
N ARG A 264 18.09 14.94 1.62
CA ARG A 264 18.52 13.83 0.76
C ARG A 264 17.64 13.80 -0.49
N ILE A 265 18.23 13.54 -1.64
CA ILE A 265 17.52 13.34 -2.90
C ILE A 265 17.32 11.85 -3.10
N VAL A 266 16.06 11.45 -3.34
CA VAL A 266 15.65 10.11 -3.73
C VAL A 266 14.91 10.23 -5.05
N CYS A 267 15.34 9.49 -6.07
CA CYS A 267 14.74 9.50 -7.40
C CYS A 267 14.07 8.17 -7.68
N SER A 268 12.99 8.18 -8.47
CA SER A 268 12.40 6.94 -9.00
C SER A 268 12.18 7.03 -10.50
N THR A 269 12.15 5.88 -11.17
CA THR A 269 11.82 5.76 -12.59
C THR A 269 11.38 4.35 -12.95
N ASN A 270 10.52 4.24 -13.97
CA ASN A 270 10.16 2.99 -14.63
C ASN A 270 10.93 2.78 -15.96
N ARG A 271 11.71 3.78 -16.40
CA ARG A 271 12.48 3.72 -17.66
C ARG A 271 13.92 3.31 -17.40
N ASP A 272 14.53 2.69 -18.38
CA ASP A 272 15.99 2.41 -18.35
C ASP A 272 16.79 3.69 -18.62
N VAL A 273 17.16 4.37 -17.52
CA VAL A 273 17.93 5.62 -17.58
C VAL A 273 19.33 5.42 -18.18
N ALA A 274 19.91 4.22 -18.07
CA ALA A 274 21.21 3.94 -18.67
C ALA A 274 21.12 4.00 -20.19
N THR A 275 20.11 3.37 -20.78
CA THR A 275 19.83 3.45 -22.22
C THR A 275 19.49 4.87 -22.65
N LEU A 276 18.67 5.61 -21.89
CA LEU A 276 18.38 7.01 -22.19
C LEU A 276 19.63 7.89 -22.18
N ALA A 277 20.54 7.66 -21.23
CA ALA A 277 21.80 8.38 -21.14
C ALA A 277 22.74 8.04 -22.32
N HIS A 278 22.71 6.79 -22.79
CA HIS A 278 23.47 6.41 -23.99
C HIS A 278 22.95 7.13 -25.24
N ASN A 279 21.62 7.24 -25.38
CA ASN A 279 20.96 7.87 -26.53
C ASN A 279 20.97 9.42 -26.48
N GLY A 280 21.45 10.04 -25.39
CA GLY A 280 21.47 11.50 -25.24
C GLY A 280 20.13 12.10 -24.79
N GLU A 281 19.13 11.29 -24.47
CA GLU A 281 17.83 11.70 -23.93
C GLU A 281 17.91 12.02 -22.41
N PHE A 282 18.95 11.54 -21.75
CA PHE A 282 19.27 11.81 -20.36
C PHE A 282 20.76 12.18 -20.24
N ARG A 283 21.13 13.08 -19.35
CA ARG A 283 22.54 13.49 -19.20
C ARG A 283 23.34 12.38 -18.52
N LYS A 284 24.48 12.01 -19.11
CA LYS A 284 25.38 10.97 -18.58
C LYS A 284 25.96 11.34 -17.21
N ASP A 285 26.37 12.61 -17.04
CA ASP A 285 26.91 13.12 -15.78
C ASP A 285 25.89 13.04 -14.65
N PHE A 286 24.65 13.40 -14.89
CA PHE A 286 23.56 13.31 -13.94
C PHE A 286 23.20 11.84 -13.62
N TYR A 287 23.14 10.96 -14.63
CA TYR A 287 22.92 9.54 -14.44
C TYR A 287 23.95 8.94 -13.47
N TYR A 288 25.26 9.12 -13.71
CA TYR A 288 26.29 8.57 -12.83
C TYR A 288 26.20 9.13 -11.40
N ARG A 289 25.73 10.37 -11.24
CA ARG A 289 25.62 10.97 -9.92
C ARG A 289 24.45 10.43 -9.10
N ILE A 290 23.31 10.11 -9.72
CA ILE A 290 22.11 9.57 -9.04
C ILE A 290 22.14 8.05 -8.92
N SER A 291 22.84 7.34 -9.82
CA SER A 291 22.88 5.87 -9.87
C SER A 291 23.93 5.23 -8.96
N GLY A 292 24.69 6.02 -8.22
CA GLY A 292 25.71 5.52 -7.29
C GLY A 292 25.14 4.60 -6.20
N MET A 293 23.89 4.81 -5.82
CA MET A 293 23.06 3.87 -5.04
C MET A 293 21.81 3.56 -5.84
N ARG A 294 21.55 2.27 -6.06
CA ARG A 294 20.38 1.81 -6.79
C ARG A 294 19.63 0.73 -6.01
N LEU A 295 18.31 0.84 -5.99
CA LEU A 295 17.39 -0.19 -5.52
C LEU A 295 16.46 -0.55 -6.66
N GLU A 296 16.22 -1.83 -6.84
CA GLU A 296 15.27 -2.34 -7.83
C GLU A 296 14.07 -2.96 -7.13
N VAL A 297 12.88 -2.46 -7.44
CA VAL A 297 11.63 -2.99 -6.90
C VAL A 297 11.12 -4.06 -7.86
N PRO A 298 11.06 -5.34 -7.44
CA PRO A 298 10.62 -6.42 -8.30
C PRO A 298 9.16 -6.25 -8.71
N PRO A 299 8.78 -6.63 -9.95
CA PRO A 299 7.40 -6.62 -10.38
C PRO A 299 6.58 -7.66 -9.59
N LEU A 300 5.28 -7.43 -9.47
CA LEU A 300 4.40 -8.25 -8.61
C LEU A 300 4.37 -9.73 -9.02
N ARG A 301 4.50 -10.04 -10.31
CA ARG A 301 4.57 -11.42 -10.84
C ARG A 301 5.78 -12.22 -10.35
N GLU A 302 6.84 -11.57 -9.91
CA GLU A 302 8.06 -12.20 -9.39
C GLU A 302 8.00 -12.42 -7.86
N ARG A 303 7.01 -11.84 -7.19
CA ARG A 303 6.78 -11.93 -5.73
C ARG A 303 5.37 -12.39 -5.42
N ARG A 304 5.06 -13.61 -5.85
CA ARG A 304 3.70 -14.17 -5.82
C ARG A 304 3.13 -14.29 -4.41
N GLU A 305 3.97 -14.50 -3.41
CA GLU A 305 3.59 -14.55 -1.99
C GLU A 305 2.97 -13.24 -1.52
N ASP A 306 3.42 -12.12 -2.09
CA ASP A 306 2.87 -10.80 -1.74
C ASP A 306 1.47 -10.58 -2.33
N ILE A 307 1.07 -11.32 -3.38
CA ILE A 307 -0.24 -11.11 -4.02
C ILE A 307 -1.36 -11.38 -3.03
N GLN A 308 -1.33 -12.54 -2.35
CA GLN A 308 -2.36 -12.90 -1.38
C GLN A 308 -2.35 -11.92 -0.20
N TRP A 309 -1.19 -11.65 0.36
CA TRP A 309 -1.03 -10.70 1.46
C TRP A 309 -1.56 -9.29 1.11
N LEU A 310 -1.27 -8.78 -0.09
CA LEU A 310 -1.78 -7.50 -0.58
C LEU A 310 -3.29 -7.53 -0.80
N MET A 311 -3.84 -8.64 -1.32
CA MET A 311 -5.28 -8.81 -1.48
C MET A 311 -6.00 -8.72 -0.13
N ASP A 312 -5.51 -9.44 0.88
CA ASP A 312 -6.09 -9.43 2.23
C ASP A 312 -6.00 -8.05 2.86
N MET A 313 -4.85 -7.39 2.75
CA MET A 313 -4.64 -6.01 3.23
C MET A 313 -5.59 -5.00 2.56
N PHE A 314 -5.76 -5.08 1.24
CA PHE A 314 -6.69 -4.20 0.53
C PHE A 314 -8.15 -4.55 0.82
N PHE A 315 -8.46 -5.83 1.04
CA PHE A 315 -9.78 -6.23 1.47
C PHE A 315 -10.14 -5.67 2.84
N GLU A 316 -9.24 -5.71 3.82
CA GLU A 316 -9.43 -5.07 5.12
C GLU A 316 -9.67 -3.56 4.96
N GLN A 317 -8.95 -2.91 4.04
CA GLN A 317 -9.09 -1.48 3.79
C GLN A 317 -10.43 -1.12 3.13
N PHE A 318 -10.93 -1.89 2.17
CA PHE A 318 -12.07 -1.54 1.33
C PHE A 318 -13.34 -2.32 1.65
N GLY A 319 -13.22 -3.56 2.13
CA GLY A 319 -14.36 -4.47 2.35
C GLY A 319 -15.31 -3.97 3.44
N SER A 320 -14.78 -3.38 4.51
CA SER A 320 -15.58 -2.80 5.60
C SER A 320 -16.41 -1.57 5.19
N ILE A 321 -16.00 -0.89 4.10
CA ILE A 321 -16.68 0.32 3.58
C ILE A 321 -17.81 -0.08 2.62
N ALA A 322 -17.63 -1.20 1.91
CA ALA A 322 -18.50 -1.58 0.79
C ALA A 322 -19.76 -2.34 1.22
N SER A 323 -19.66 -3.33 2.10
CA SER A 323 -20.80 -4.12 2.58
C SER A 323 -20.45 -4.92 3.84
N SER A 324 -21.34 -4.91 4.83
CA SER A 324 -21.23 -5.76 6.03
C SER A 324 -21.41 -7.26 5.77
N VAL A 325 -21.78 -7.65 4.54
CA VAL A 325 -22.04 -9.03 4.13
C VAL A 325 -20.81 -9.69 3.51
N LEU A 326 -19.86 -8.89 2.97
CA LEU A 326 -18.70 -9.38 2.25
C LEU A 326 -17.66 -9.98 3.23
N ARG A 327 -17.28 -11.25 3.03
CA ARG A 327 -16.42 -12.01 3.94
C ARG A 327 -14.98 -12.18 3.46
N GLY A 328 -14.73 -12.00 2.15
CA GLY A 328 -13.39 -12.19 1.59
C GLY A 328 -13.39 -12.62 0.12
N PHE A 329 -12.29 -13.18 -0.31
CA PHE A 329 -12.14 -13.75 -1.65
C PHE A 329 -12.40 -15.25 -1.65
N SER A 330 -12.98 -15.78 -2.73
CA SER A 330 -13.06 -17.23 -2.92
C SER A 330 -11.65 -17.81 -3.20
N SER A 331 -11.44 -19.12 -2.91
CA SER A 331 -10.18 -19.79 -3.24
C SER A 331 -9.83 -19.71 -4.73
N LEU A 332 -10.83 -19.81 -5.59
CA LEU A 332 -10.66 -19.68 -7.04
C LEU A 332 -10.17 -18.27 -7.44
N THR A 333 -10.57 -17.24 -6.69
CA THR A 333 -10.12 -15.86 -6.92
C THR A 333 -8.64 -15.70 -6.56
N HIS A 334 -8.21 -16.29 -5.44
CA HIS A 334 -6.80 -16.34 -5.06
C HIS A 334 -5.94 -17.07 -6.10
N ASP A 335 -6.36 -18.25 -6.53
CA ASP A 335 -5.63 -19.02 -7.55
C ASP A 335 -5.46 -18.22 -8.85
N GLN A 336 -6.54 -17.59 -9.33
CA GLN A 336 -6.49 -16.78 -10.54
C GLN A 336 -5.62 -15.52 -10.35
N ALA A 337 -5.63 -14.91 -9.17
CA ALA A 337 -4.80 -13.75 -8.87
C ALA A 337 -3.30 -14.09 -8.86
N ILE A 338 -2.93 -15.29 -8.36
CA ILE A 338 -1.54 -15.77 -8.38
C ILE A 338 -1.06 -16.07 -9.82
N GLU A 339 -1.95 -16.56 -10.69
CA GLU A 339 -1.62 -16.85 -12.10
C GLU A 339 -1.59 -15.59 -12.98
N HIS A 340 -2.20 -14.49 -12.56
CA HIS A 340 -2.26 -13.26 -13.33
C HIS A 340 -0.89 -12.55 -13.41
N THR A 341 -0.56 -11.96 -14.56
CA THR A 341 0.74 -11.33 -14.83
C THR A 341 0.92 -9.94 -14.19
N TRP A 342 -0.17 -9.31 -13.79
CA TRP A 342 -0.21 -7.99 -13.15
C TRP A 342 0.62 -6.91 -13.88
N PRO A 343 0.29 -6.55 -15.12
CA PRO A 343 1.04 -5.53 -15.86
C PRO A 343 1.04 -4.15 -15.19
N GLY A 344 0.00 -3.81 -14.43
CA GLY A 344 -0.07 -2.61 -13.60
C GLY A 344 0.37 -2.83 -12.16
N ASN A 345 0.97 -3.98 -11.83
CA ASN A 345 1.52 -4.34 -10.54
C ASN A 345 0.54 -4.11 -9.36
N VAL A 346 1.03 -3.62 -8.23
CA VAL A 346 0.25 -3.36 -7.01
C VAL A 346 -0.84 -2.32 -7.23
N ARG A 347 -0.61 -1.33 -8.09
CA ARG A 347 -1.63 -0.32 -8.44
C ARG A 347 -2.84 -0.95 -9.13
N GLU A 348 -2.60 -1.87 -10.06
CA GLU A 348 -3.68 -2.62 -10.71
C GLU A 348 -4.41 -3.53 -9.71
N LEU A 349 -3.68 -4.29 -8.90
CA LEU A 349 -4.26 -5.16 -7.87
C LEU A 349 -5.17 -4.36 -6.94
N ARG A 350 -4.68 -3.26 -6.38
CA ARG A 350 -5.44 -2.38 -5.49
C ARG A 350 -6.74 -1.89 -6.14
N ASN A 351 -6.67 -1.35 -7.36
CA ASN A 351 -7.84 -0.83 -8.07
C ASN A 351 -8.86 -1.93 -8.38
N ARG A 352 -8.40 -3.15 -8.72
CA ARG A 352 -9.28 -4.30 -8.97
C ARG A 352 -9.96 -4.77 -7.68
N VAL A 353 -9.23 -4.85 -6.57
CA VAL A 353 -9.80 -5.19 -5.26
C VAL A 353 -10.80 -4.14 -4.80
N GLU A 354 -10.46 -2.86 -4.85
CA GLU A 354 -11.37 -1.76 -4.49
C GLU A 354 -12.67 -1.82 -5.28
N ARG A 355 -12.57 -1.99 -6.60
CA ARG A 355 -13.76 -2.14 -7.46
C ARG A 355 -14.55 -3.40 -7.14
N ALA A 356 -13.89 -4.54 -6.93
CA ALA A 356 -14.55 -5.80 -6.62
C ALA A 356 -15.31 -5.69 -5.29
N CYS A 357 -14.69 -5.13 -4.24
CA CYS A 357 -15.36 -4.88 -2.97
C CYS A 357 -16.61 -3.99 -3.13
N ALA A 358 -16.54 -2.95 -3.97
CA ALA A 358 -17.64 -2.02 -4.18
C ALA A 358 -18.82 -2.59 -4.99
N LEU A 359 -18.57 -3.56 -5.89
CA LEU A 359 -19.56 -4.05 -6.84
C LEU A 359 -20.09 -5.46 -6.54
N THR A 360 -19.40 -6.23 -5.69
CA THR A 360 -19.84 -7.58 -5.32
C THR A 360 -21.11 -7.51 -4.47
N THR A 361 -22.13 -8.26 -4.87
CA THR A 361 -23.41 -8.36 -4.16
C THR A 361 -23.52 -9.62 -3.30
N GLY A 362 -22.56 -10.55 -3.42
CA GLY A 362 -22.50 -11.81 -2.67
C GLY A 362 -21.64 -11.69 -1.40
N GLU A 363 -21.54 -12.81 -0.66
CA GLU A 363 -20.68 -12.91 0.53
C GLU A 363 -19.18 -13.04 0.18
N TRP A 364 -18.84 -13.42 -1.04
CA TRP A 364 -17.47 -13.69 -1.50
C TRP A 364 -17.19 -12.99 -2.81
N VAL A 365 -16.01 -12.39 -2.92
CA VAL A 365 -15.49 -11.87 -4.20
C VAL A 365 -15.10 -13.05 -5.08
N MET A 366 -15.80 -13.20 -6.20
CA MET A 366 -15.58 -14.27 -7.16
C MET A 366 -14.59 -13.85 -8.26
N PRO A 367 -13.99 -14.79 -9.02
CA PRO A 367 -13.04 -14.46 -10.10
C PRO A 367 -13.56 -13.42 -11.10
N TYR A 368 -14.83 -13.47 -11.47
CA TYR A 368 -15.43 -12.51 -12.42
C TYR A 368 -15.59 -11.09 -11.84
N ASP A 369 -15.65 -10.94 -10.51
CA ASP A 369 -15.69 -9.64 -9.84
C ASP A 369 -14.32 -8.96 -9.93
N LEU A 370 -13.24 -9.73 -9.70
CA LEU A 370 -11.87 -9.25 -9.75
C LEU A 370 -11.36 -9.08 -11.21
N PHE A 371 -11.78 -9.98 -12.12
CA PHE A 371 -11.36 -10.05 -13.52
C PHE A 371 -12.54 -9.98 -14.51
N PRO A 372 -13.31 -8.87 -14.57
CA PRO A 372 -14.48 -8.77 -15.45
C PRO A 372 -14.14 -8.84 -16.94
N ASP A 373 -12.89 -8.49 -17.31
CA ASP A 373 -12.44 -8.53 -18.70
C ASP A 373 -12.34 -9.98 -19.19
N ALA A 374 -11.89 -10.91 -18.31
CA ALA A 374 -11.87 -12.35 -18.62
C ALA A 374 -13.28 -12.91 -18.85
N ALA A 375 -14.27 -12.43 -18.08
CA ALA A 375 -15.68 -12.82 -18.25
C ALA A 375 -16.30 -12.28 -19.56
N ARG A 376 -15.84 -11.12 -20.08
CA ARG A 376 -16.28 -10.58 -21.37
C ARG A 376 -15.78 -11.39 -22.55
N VAL A 377 -14.55 -11.89 -22.49
CA VAL A 377 -13.96 -12.76 -23.52
C VAL A 377 -14.70 -14.10 -23.58
N GLN A 378 -15.19 -14.62 -22.44
CA GLN A 378 -16.01 -15.83 -22.41
C GLN A 378 -17.45 -15.60 -22.90
N LYS A 379 -18.04 -14.39 -22.70
CA LYS A 379 -19.37 -14.07 -23.21
C LYS A 379 -19.43 -13.86 -24.74
N SER A 380 -18.30 -13.70 -25.41
CA SER A 380 -18.24 -13.58 -26.87
C SER A 380 -18.19 -14.93 -27.61
N LYS A 381 -18.01 -16.06 -26.90
CA LYS A 381 -18.27 -17.39 -27.41
C LYS A 381 -19.66 -17.82 -26.94
N PRO A 382 -20.56 -18.28 -27.83
CA PRO A 382 -21.82 -18.87 -27.38
C PRO A 382 -21.46 -19.98 -26.39
N VAL A 383 -22.04 -19.93 -25.19
CA VAL A 383 -21.92 -21.00 -24.21
C VAL A 383 -22.63 -22.21 -24.80
N SER A 384 -21.92 -23.03 -25.57
CA SER A 384 -22.37 -24.37 -25.84
C SER A 384 -22.27 -25.10 -24.49
N PHE A 385 -23.39 -25.54 -23.95
CA PHE A 385 -23.36 -26.38 -22.77
C PHE A 385 -22.55 -27.62 -23.11
N VAL A 386 -21.34 -27.68 -22.55
CA VAL A 386 -20.51 -28.88 -22.59
C VAL A 386 -21.24 -29.92 -21.76
N THR A 387 -21.46 -31.10 -22.30
CA THR A 387 -22.07 -32.19 -21.53
C THR A 387 -21.18 -32.55 -20.33
N LEU A 388 -21.76 -33.12 -19.27
CA LEU A 388 -20.97 -33.59 -18.12
C LEU A 388 -19.87 -34.57 -18.54
N SER A 389 -20.07 -35.34 -19.60
CA SER A 389 -19.08 -36.25 -20.17
C SER A 389 -17.92 -35.49 -20.78
N GLU A 390 -18.17 -34.45 -21.57
CA GLU A 390 -17.12 -33.62 -22.19
C GLU A 390 -16.34 -32.85 -21.13
N ALA A 391 -17.02 -32.27 -20.13
CA ALA A 391 -16.35 -31.57 -19.04
C ALA A 391 -15.45 -32.48 -18.19
N ARG A 392 -15.88 -33.74 -17.98
CA ARG A 392 -15.08 -34.78 -17.33
C ARG A 392 -13.86 -35.16 -18.18
N ASP A 393 -14.09 -35.41 -19.46
CA ASP A 393 -13.03 -35.79 -20.39
C ASP A 393 -11.96 -34.68 -20.52
N ASP A 394 -12.35 -33.41 -20.54
CA ASP A 394 -11.44 -32.27 -20.51
C ASP A 394 -10.67 -32.12 -19.20
N ALA A 395 -11.29 -32.41 -18.07
CA ALA A 395 -10.62 -32.40 -16.76
C ALA A 395 -9.60 -33.55 -16.67
N GLU A 396 -9.99 -34.75 -17.08
CA GLU A 396 -9.10 -35.92 -17.11
C GLU A 396 -7.89 -35.70 -18.04
N ARG A 397 -8.11 -35.15 -19.24
CA ARG A 397 -7.07 -34.81 -20.20
C ARG A 397 -6.05 -33.85 -19.60
N ARG A 398 -6.50 -32.73 -19.02
CA ARG A 398 -5.62 -31.73 -18.40
C ARG A 398 -4.79 -32.30 -17.27
N GLN A 399 -5.34 -33.19 -16.45
CA GLN A 399 -4.61 -33.81 -15.35
C GLN A 399 -3.54 -34.81 -15.87
N ILE A 400 -3.84 -35.54 -16.93
CA ILE A 400 -2.87 -36.43 -17.57
C ILE A 400 -1.70 -35.60 -18.18
N GLU A 401 -1.98 -34.54 -18.91
CA GLU A 401 -0.96 -33.67 -19.49
C GLU A 401 -0.06 -33.04 -18.41
N ARG A 402 -0.65 -32.58 -17.29
CA ARG A 402 0.11 -32.05 -16.14
C ARG A 402 1.00 -33.11 -15.47
N ALA A 403 0.50 -34.33 -15.29
CA ALA A 403 1.28 -35.40 -14.71
C ALA A 403 2.45 -35.82 -15.60
N LEU A 404 2.23 -35.90 -16.91
CA LEU A 404 3.28 -36.22 -17.89
C LEU A 404 4.34 -35.10 -17.94
N ALA A 405 3.93 -33.84 -17.91
CA ALA A 405 4.86 -32.71 -17.87
C ALA A 405 5.73 -32.76 -16.60
N LYS A 406 5.14 -33.07 -15.44
CA LYS A 406 5.86 -33.15 -14.17
C LYS A 406 6.82 -34.35 -14.09
N THR A 407 6.55 -35.42 -14.83
CA THR A 407 7.36 -36.66 -14.85
C THR A 407 8.24 -36.76 -16.08
N SER A 408 8.42 -35.66 -16.83
CA SER A 408 9.23 -35.64 -18.07
C SER A 408 8.86 -36.76 -19.07
N GLY A 409 7.55 -37.04 -19.21
CA GLY A 409 7.02 -38.03 -20.13
C GLY A 409 7.06 -39.48 -19.62
N GLN A 410 7.51 -39.74 -18.40
CA GLN A 410 7.59 -41.13 -17.84
C GLN A 410 6.21 -41.62 -17.41
N ILE A 411 5.58 -42.45 -18.25
CA ILE A 411 4.22 -42.97 -18.07
C ILE A 411 4.06 -43.74 -16.76
N SER A 412 5.07 -44.49 -16.30
CA SER A 412 5.00 -45.26 -15.03
C SER A 412 4.94 -44.37 -13.80
N GLU A 413 5.68 -43.26 -13.79
CA GLU A 413 5.67 -42.29 -12.71
C GLU A 413 4.41 -41.39 -12.76
N ALA A 414 3.96 -41.02 -13.95
CA ALA A 414 2.69 -40.30 -14.13
C ALA A 414 1.49 -41.14 -13.65
N ALA A 415 1.47 -42.43 -13.91
CA ALA A 415 0.43 -43.35 -13.42
C ALA A 415 0.38 -43.39 -11.89
N LYS A 416 1.55 -43.50 -11.23
CA LYS A 416 1.64 -43.43 -9.76
C LYS A 416 1.13 -42.10 -9.22
N LEU A 417 1.51 -40.98 -9.85
CA LEU A 417 1.12 -39.61 -9.44
C LEU A 417 -0.39 -39.42 -9.55
N LEU A 418 -1.05 -40.07 -10.51
CA LEU A 418 -2.49 -40.01 -10.76
C LEU A 418 -3.26 -41.13 -10.02
N GLU A 419 -2.58 -41.98 -9.26
CA GLU A 419 -3.15 -43.13 -8.53
C GLU A 419 -3.96 -44.09 -9.42
N VAL A 420 -3.50 -44.29 -10.66
CA VAL A 420 -4.12 -45.23 -11.62
C VAL A 420 -3.12 -46.28 -12.10
N SER A 421 -3.64 -47.38 -12.66
CA SER A 421 -2.75 -48.35 -13.28
C SER A 421 -2.12 -47.81 -14.56
N ARG A 422 -0.92 -48.30 -14.89
CA ARG A 422 -0.22 -47.91 -16.15
C ARG A 422 -1.07 -48.22 -17.38
N THR A 423 -1.82 -49.29 -17.39
CA THR A 423 -2.74 -49.67 -18.48
C THR A 423 -3.89 -48.69 -18.58
N THR A 424 -4.52 -48.34 -17.45
CA THR A 424 -5.60 -47.34 -17.42
C THR A 424 -5.13 -45.99 -17.93
N LEU A 425 -3.93 -45.55 -17.54
CA LEU A 425 -3.37 -44.28 -18.02
C LEU A 425 -3.12 -44.36 -19.54
N TRP A 426 -2.57 -45.45 -20.03
CA TRP A 426 -2.27 -45.64 -21.45
C TRP A 426 -3.54 -45.62 -22.31
N ASP A 427 -4.62 -46.30 -21.87
CA ASP A 427 -5.92 -46.30 -22.55
C ASP A 427 -6.53 -44.92 -22.60
N LYS A 428 -6.44 -44.14 -21.49
CA LYS A 428 -6.91 -42.75 -21.42
C LYS A 428 -6.07 -41.84 -22.34
N MET A 429 -4.76 -41.99 -22.34
CA MET A 429 -3.88 -41.23 -23.24
C MET A 429 -4.22 -41.50 -24.71
N ARG A 430 -4.43 -42.77 -25.08
CA ARG A 430 -4.84 -43.15 -26.42
C ARG A 430 -6.21 -42.57 -26.80
N ARG A 431 -7.16 -42.60 -25.88
CA ARG A 431 -8.51 -42.03 -26.06
C ARG A 431 -8.47 -40.52 -26.30
N PHE A 432 -7.58 -39.81 -25.59
CA PHE A 432 -7.44 -38.37 -25.69
C PHE A 432 -6.41 -37.88 -26.72
N GLY A 433 -5.76 -38.81 -27.44
CA GLY A 433 -4.74 -38.47 -28.44
C GLY A 433 -3.48 -37.83 -27.87
N ILE A 434 -3.16 -38.16 -26.60
CA ILE A 434 -1.96 -37.66 -25.92
C ILE A 434 -0.79 -38.57 -26.24
N HIS A 435 0.25 -38.06 -26.88
CA HIS A 435 1.49 -38.78 -27.17
C HIS A 435 2.52 -38.40 -26.09
N ALA A 436 3.18 -39.39 -25.49
CA ALA A 436 4.37 -39.17 -24.69
C ALA A 436 5.51 -38.96 -25.69
N ASP A 437 6.06 -37.74 -25.78
CA ASP A 437 7.27 -37.47 -26.54
C ASP A 437 8.42 -38.31 -25.95
N HIS A 438 8.88 -39.33 -26.67
CA HIS A 438 10.10 -40.04 -26.34
C HIS A 438 11.28 -39.07 -26.52
N PRO A 439 12.18 -38.92 -25.52
CA PRO A 439 13.46 -38.31 -25.80
C PRO A 439 14.15 -39.18 -26.85
N THR A 440 14.46 -38.62 -28.00
CA THR A 440 15.24 -39.24 -29.08
C THR A 440 16.52 -39.79 -28.46
N GLU A 441 16.67 -41.15 -28.54
CA GLU A 441 17.95 -41.80 -28.29
C GLU A 441 18.96 -41.19 -29.31
N GLY A 442 20.02 -40.58 -28.77
CA GLY A 442 21.16 -40.16 -29.55
C GLY A 442 21.85 -41.33 -30.21
N PRO A 443 22.53 -41.17 -31.33
CA PRO A 443 23.20 -42.25 -32.03
C PRO A 443 24.28 -42.87 -31.13
N LYS A 444 24.21 -44.21 -30.96
CA LYS A 444 25.31 -44.97 -30.36
C LYS A 444 26.54 -44.94 -31.26
N PRO A 445 27.76 -44.99 -30.68
CA PRO A 445 29.04 -44.84 -31.37
C PRO A 445 29.35 -45.99 -32.35
#